data_09e48985fa9ec6ba1bc9b04f86002ac1
#
_entry.id   09e48985fa9ec6ba1bc9b04f86002ac1
#
_cell.length_a   1.000
_cell.length_b   1.000
_cell.length_c   1.000
_cell.angle_alpha   90.00
_cell.angle_beta   90.00
_cell.angle_gamma   90.00
#
_symmetry.space_group_name_H-M   'P 1'
#
loop_
_entity.id
_entity.type
_entity.pdbx_description
1 polymer ?
#
loop_
_entity_poly.entity_id
_entity_poly.type
_entity_poly.pdbx_seq_one_letter_code
_entity_poly.pdbx_strand_id
1 'polypeptide(L)'
;MIQMSRRDFVKVTGTGLALATLPGFIRTGFAGVGAGDNPYNFYFQRFGIDEDMIRKVMAEALHYGGDYCDLFFQNELSNSIRLQDNIVNSASTNVTLGVGIRVLNGNQTGYSFTEDITLSSMKAAARTAAGIASGSAKAAPQSFNATKLMNYYDTKVSYEDVGVKDKVGMLQAINDDVFKEDPRVVKASVNFSDSEKYILVVNSEGGIASDYQPMLRISVGCTAEEDGRRENNYFDYSARDDINFLTEAKLKRLPREAVARTVKLFAAQTPPAGEFPVVLSAGSAGILLHEAIGHGMEADFNRQGISVYSEKMNKKIAAPFVTIVDNGTNPNIRGSINVDDEGVPSEETVLVEDGVLRT
;
A
#
# COMPACT_ATOMS: atom_id res chain seq x y z
N MET A 1 -23.67 -4.99 7.82
CA MET A 1 -23.12 -6.12 7.04
C MET A 1 -24.29 -6.89 6.41
N ILE A 2 -24.52 -6.71 5.12
CA ILE A 2 -25.59 -7.45 4.41
C ILE A 2 -24.95 -8.77 3.97
N GLN A 3 -25.30 -9.87 4.62
CA GLN A 3 -24.93 -11.22 4.17
C GLN A 3 -25.81 -11.60 2.98
N MET A 4 -25.26 -11.57 1.78
CA MET A 4 -25.91 -12.14 0.59
C MET A 4 -25.67 -13.65 0.53
N SER A 5 -26.72 -14.41 0.21
CA SER A 5 -26.56 -15.85 -0.01
C SER A 5 -25.82 -16.13 -1.34
N ARG A 6 -25.15 -17.30 -1.45
CA ARG A 6 -24.47 -17.73 -2.68
C ARG A 6 -25.39 -17.72 -3.91
N ARG A 7 -26.68 -18.00 -3.71
CA ARG A 7 -27.71 -18.03 -4.76
C ARG A 7 -28.09 -16.64 -5.24
N ASP A 8 -28.03 -15.63 -4.37
CA ASP A 8 -28.36 -14.24 -4.69
C ASP A 8 -27.19 -13.58 -5.41
N PHE A 9 -25.95 -13.94 -5.06
CA PHE A 9 -24.74 -13.51 -5.75
C PHE A 9 -24.72 -13.98 -7.22
N VAL A 10 -25.04 -15.26 -7.47
CA VAL A 10 -25.12 -15.82 -8.85
C VAL A 10 -26.22 -15.15 -9.68
N LYS A 11 -27.33 -14.75 -9.07
CA LYS A 11 -28.39 -14.01 -9.76
C LYS A 11 -28.02 -12.57 -10.10
N VAL A 12 -27.20 -11.95 -9.26
CA VAL A 12 -26.70 -10.58 -9.45
C VAL A 12 -25.64 -10.50 -10.53
N THR A 13 -24.79 -11.53 -10.68
CA THR A 13 -23.79 -11.60 -11.76
C THR A 13 -24.40 -11.94 -13.13
N GLY A 14 -25.60 -12.54 -13.16
CA GLY A 14 -26.34 -12.86 -14.41
C GLY A 14 -27.16 -11.70 -14.98
N THR A 15 -27.37 -10.63 -14.23
CA THR A 15 -28.10 -9.44 -14.70
C THR A 15 -27.30 -8.21 -14.31
N GLY A 16 -26.76 -7.50 -15.27
CA GLY A 16 -25.92 -6.29 -15.10
C GLY A 16 -26.60 -5.09 -14.40
N LEU A 17 -27.37 -5.32 -13.34
CA LEU A 17 -28.20 -4.33 -12.64
C LEU A 17 -27.75 -3.98 -11.21
N ALA A 18 -26.77 -4.66 -10.63
CA ALA A 18 -26.40 -4.43 -9.22
C ALA A 18 -25.55 -3.16 -8.97
N LEU A 19 -24.91 -2.62 -10.00
CA LEU A 19 -24.14 -1.36 -9.91
C LEU A 19 -25.03 -0.10 -10.01
N ALA A 20 -26.30 -0.25 -10.37
CA ALA A 20 -27.21 0.90 -10.59
C ALA A 20 -27.80 1.49 -9.29
N THR A 21 -27.62 0.85 -8.14
CA THR A 21 -28.22 1.26 -6.86
C THR A 21 -27.24 1.77 -5.82
N LEU A 22 -25.95 1.90 -6.15
CA LEU A 22 -25.01 2.59 -5.29
C LEU A 22 -25.35 4.09 -5.24
N PRO A 23 -25.31 4.74 -4.07
CA PRO A 23 -25.56 6.16 -3.94
C PRO A 23 -24.74 6.97 -4.92
N GLY A 24 -25.30 8.06 -5.48
CA GLY A 24 -24.68 8.86 -6.57
C GLY A 24 -23.28 9.41 -6.28
N PHE A 25 -22.85 9.44 -5.02
CA PHE A 25 -21.49 9.85 -4.63
C PHE A 25 -20.38 8.84 -5.03
N ILE A 26 -20.74 7.58 -5.34
CA ILE A 26 -19.77 6.58 -5.83
C ILE A 26 -19.60 6.67 -7.36
N ARG A 27 -20.47 7.43 -8.05
CA ARG A 27 -20.49 7.54 -9.52
C ARG A 27 -19.65 8.68 -10.12
N THR A 28 -19.13 9.58 -9.32
CA THR A 28 -18.21 10.60 -9.83
C THR A 28 -16.83 9.99 -9.97
N GLY A 29 -16.51 9.62 -11.21
CA GLY A 29 -15.23 9.00 -11.55
C GLY A 29 -14.04 9.75 -10.95
N PHE A 30 -13.09 9.02 -10.46
CA PHE A 30 -11.78 9.53 -10.03
C PHE A 30 -11.01 9.96 -11.30
N ALA A 31 -11.36 11.09 -11.92
CA ALA A 31 -10.47 11.72 -12.87
C ALA A 31 -9.20 12.06 -12.10
N GLY A 32 -8.07 11.45 -12.50
CA GLY A 32 -6.81 11.56 -11.79
C GLY A 32 -6.50 12.99 -11.38
N VAL A 33 -6.36 13.21 -10.09
CA VAL A 33 -5.81 14.46 -9.56
C VAL A 33 -4.31 14.38 -9.82
N GLY A 34 -3.88 15.04 -10.90
CA GLY A 34 -2.45 15.07 -11.27
C GLY A 34 -1.61 15.72 -10.16
N ALA A 35 -0.38 15.26 -10.00
CA ALA A 35 0.61 15.90 -9.13
C ALA A 35 0.85 17.33 -9.65
N GLY A 36 0.19 18.31 -9.05
CA GLY A 36 0.23 19.73 -9.46
C GLY A 36 -1.05 20.47 -9.14
N ASP A 37 -2.14 19.78 -8.86
CA ASP A 37 -3.39 20.38 -8.43
C ASP A 37 -3.33 20.79 -6.94
N ASN A 38 -4.23 21.70 -6.56
CA ASN A 38 -4.37 22.11 -5.15
C ASN A 38 -4.52 20.85 -4.27
N PRO A 39 -3.66 20.65 -3.25
CA PRO A 39 -3.65 19.45 -2.42
C PRO A 39 -4.98 19.16 -1.70
N TYR A 40 -5.84 20.18 -1.54
CA TYR A 40 -7.18 20.00 -0.97
C TYR A 40 -8.22 19.48 -1.97
N ASN A 41 -7.93 19.52 -3.29
CA ASN A 41 -8.97 19.35 -4.32
C ASN A 41 -9.82 18.11 -4.12
N PHE A 42 -9.21 16.95 -3.89
CA PHE A 42 -9.95 15.72 -3.70
C PHE A 42 -10.87 15.78 -2.48
N TYR A 43 -10.32 16.15 -1.32
CA TYR A 43 -11.07 16.19 -0.06
C TYR A 43 -12.06 17.34 0.00
N PHE A 44 -11.70 18.51 -0.55
CA PHE A 44 -12.60 19.65 -0.63
C PHE A 44 -13.83 19.34 -1.51
N GLN A 45 -13.61 18.88 -2.73
CA GLN A 45 -14.71 18.63 -3.67
C GLN A 45 -15.61 17.49 -3.23
N ARG A 46 -15.05 16.44 -2.65
CA ARG A 46 -15.79 15.22 -2.31
C ARG A 46 -16.39 15.27 -0.92
N PHE A 47 -15.74 15.89 0.04
CA PHE A 47 -16.09 15.85 1.45
C PHE A 47 -16.22 17.23 2.10
N GLY A 48 -15.96 18.30 1.39
CA GLY A 48 -16.02 19.67 1.90
C GLY A 48 -14.93 19.99 2.93
N ILE A 49 -13.80 19.27 2.92
CA ILE A 49 -12.67 19.53 3.82
C ILE A 49 -11.84 20.67 3.29
N ASP A 50 -11.98 21.83 3.91
CA ASP A 50 -11.23 23.04 3.58
C ASP A 50 -10.18 23.41 4.63
N GLU A 51 -9.36 24.40 4.31
CA GLU A 51 -8.29 24.88 5.17
C GLU A 51 -8.82 25.40 6.52
N ASP A 52 -9.95 26.10 6.53
CA ASP A 52 -10.56 26.66 7.75
C ASP A 52 -10.99 25.55 8.71
N MET A 53 -11.58 24.47 8.17
CA MET A 53 -11.95 23.29 8.93
C MET A 53 -10.71 22.62 9.55
N ILE A 54 -9.66 22.40 8.75
CA ILE A 54 -8.40 21.80 9.21
C ILE A 54 -7.78 22.65 10.33
N ARG A 55 -7.70 23.96 10.18
CA ARG A 55 -7.20 24.87 11.22
C ARG A 55 -7.97 24.78 12.53
N LYS A 56 -9.30 24.68 12.45
CA LYS A 56 -10.15 24.53 13.63
C LYS A 56 -9.93 23.20 14.35
N VAL A 57 -9.68 22.13 13.62
CA VAL A 57 -9.36 20.81 14.19
C VAL A 57 -7.98 20.82 14.84
N MET A 58 -6.97 21.38 14.18
CA MET A 58 -5.61 21.51 14.74
C MET A 58 -5.58 22.40 15.99
N ALA A 59 -6.32 23.52 15.98
CA ALA A 59 -6.42 24.36 17.16
C ALA A 59 -7.04 23.63 18.36
N GLU A 60 -8.00 22.75 18.12
CA GLU A 60 -8.56 21.89 19.16
C GLU A 60 -7.55 20.83 19.65
N ALA A 61 -6.78 20.22 18.71
CA ALA A 61 -5.74 19.25 19.02
C ALA A 61 -4.61 19.84 19.88
N LEU A 62 -4.25 21.10 19.66
CA LEU A 62 -3.19 21.78 20.40
C LEU A 62 -3.70 22.51 21.66
N HIS A 63 -5.00 22.46 21.97
CA HIS A 63 -5.62 23.22 23.05
C HIS A 63 -5.06 22.89 24.45
N TYR A 64 -4.73 21.64 24.71
CA TYR A 64 -4.17 21.18 26.00
C TYR A 64 -2.63 21.20 26.04
N GLY A 65 -1.99 21.85 25.05
CA GLY A 65 -0.56 22.04 24.98
C GLY A 65 0.17 20.87 24.31
N GLY A 66 0.27 20.92 23.00
CA GLY A 66 1.19 20.13 22.20
C GLY A 66 2.23 21.02 21.56
N ASP A 67 3.36 20.48 21.20
CA ASP A 67 4.41 21.17 20.41
C ASP A 67 4.28 20.93 18.91
N TYR A 68 3.55 19.86 18.53
CA TYR A 68 3.27 19.51 17.13
C TYR A 68 1.93 18.78 17.00
N CYS A 69 1.28 18.94 15.87
CA CYS A 69 0.09 18.19 15.49
C CYS A 69 0.10 17.91 13.99
N ASP A 70 -0.33 16.72 13.59
CA ASP A 70 -0.65 16.40 12.21
C ASP A 70 -2.02 15.74 12.07
N LEU A 71 -2.59 15.89 10.88
CA LEU A 71 -3.81 15.25 10.42
C LEU A 71 -3.48 14.43 9.17
N PHE A 72 -3.75 13.14 9.22
CA PHE A 72 -3.61 12.22 8.11
C PHE A 72 -4.99 11.76 7.64
N PHE A 73 -5.44 12.29 6.50
CA PHE A 73 -6.67 11.85 5.84
C PHE A 73 -6.37 10.72 4.88
N GLN A 74 -7.21 9.70 4.89
CA GLN A 74 -7.17 8.61 3.93
C GLN A 74 -8.57 8.32 3.37
N ASN A 75 -8.64 8.16 2.05
CA ASN A 75 -9.75 7.53 1.38
C ASN A 75 -9.19 6.46 0.44
N GLU A 76 -9.59 5.22 0.63
CA GLU A 76 -9.13 4.11 -0.19
C GLU A 76 -10.31 3.27 -0.64
N LEU A 77 -10.36 2.99 -1.94
CA LEU A 77 -11.22 1.99 -2.55
C LEU A 77 -10.33 0.81 -2.95
N SER A 78 -10.60 -0.38 -2.43
CA SER A 78 -9.85 -1.59 -2.77
C SER A 78 -10.77 -2.70 -3.24
N ASN A 79 -10.37 -3.38 -4.30
CA ASN A 79 -11.08 -4.50 -4.87
C ASN A 79 -10.23 -5.76 -4.81
N SER A 80 -10.87 -6.90 -4.65
CA SER A 80 -10.23 -8.21 -4.71
C SER A 80 -11.13 -9.21 -5.40
N ILE A 81 -10.59 -9.97 -6.35
CA ILE A 81 -11.28 -11.06 -7.04
C ILE A 81 -10.39 -12.30 -6.93
N ARG A 82 -10.97 -13.39 -6.47
CA ARG A 82 -10.33 -14.70 -6.41
C ARG A 82 -11.07 -15.68 -7.28
N LEU A 83 -10.37 -16.24 -8.24
CA LEU A 83 -10.85 -17.30 -9.12
C LEU A 83 -10.04 -18.58 -8.84
N GLN A 84 -10.72 -19.70 -8.78
CA GLN A 84 -10.11 -21.02 -8.62
C GLN A 84 -10.85 -22.03 -9.50
N ASP A 85 -10.10 -22.76 -10.32
CA ASP A 85 -10.63 -23.79 -11.21
C ASP A 85 -11.83 -23.28 -12.04
N ASN A 86 -11.69 -22.09 -12.65
CA ASN A 86 -12.70 -21.35 -13.42
C ASN A 86 -13.94 -20.87 -12.64
N ILE A 87 -13.94 -20.96 -11.31
CA ILE A 87 -15.04 -20.49 -10.47
C ILE A 87 -14.59 -19.27 -9.68
N VAL A 88 -15.34 -18.18 -9.75
CA VAL A 88 -15.14 -17.02 -8.88
C VAL A 88 -15.57 -17.39 -7.47
N ASN A 89 -14.59 -17.59 -6.59
CA ASN A 89 -14.84 -17.96 -5.20
C ASN A 89 -15.17 -16.77 -4.30
N SER A 90 -14.58 -15.63 -4.60
CA SER A 90 -14.87 -14.38 -3.89
C SER A 90 -14.61 -13.16 -4.78
N ALA A 91 -15.42 -12.15 -4.58
CA ALA A 91 -15.18 -10.80 -5.06
C ALA A 91 -15.61 -9.85 -3.95
N SER A 92 -14.77 -8.89 -3.61
CA SER A 92 -15.03 -7.92 -2.55
C SER A 92 -14.56 -6.53 -2.96
N THR A 93 -15.27 -5.54 -2.46
CA THR A 93 -14.89 -4.13 -2.51
C THR A 93 -14.93 -3.59 -1.10
N ASN A 94 -13.87 -2.92 -0.68
CA ASN A 94 -13.79 -2.24 0.60
C ASN A 94 -13.55 -0.75 0.37
N VAL A 95 -14.19 0.07 1.20
CA VAL A 95 -13.95 1.52 1.25
C VAL A 95 -13.46 1.86 2.63
N THR A 96 -12.31 2.51 2.71
CA THR A 96 -11.78 3.09 3.93
C THR A 96 -11.80 4.61 3.80
N LEU A 97 -12.39 5.29 4.78
CA LEU A 97 -12.42 6.75 4.86
C LEU A 97 -12.18 7.14 6.32
N GLY A 98 -11.33 8.12 6.54
CA GLY A 98 -11.14 8.66 7.88
C GLY A 98 -10.01 9.66 7.96
N VAL A 99 -9.81 10.16 9.17
CA VAL A 99 -8.69 11.02 9.53
C VAL A 99 -8.09 10.54 10.86
N GLY A 100 -6.77 10.34 10.86
CA GLY A 100 -5.96 10.21 12.06
C GLY A 100 -5.47 11.59 12.51
N ILE A 101 -5.49 11.83 13.81
CA ILE A 101 -5.03 13.07 14.43
C ILE A 101 -3.98 12.70 15.47
N ARG A 102 -2.75 13.19 15.26
CA ARG A 102 -1.62 12.94 16.15
C ARG A 102 -1.19 14.25 16.80
N VAL A 103 -0.93 14.21 18.09
CA VAL A 103 -0.38 15.33 18.86
C VAL A 103 0.88 14.86 19.54
N LEU A 104 1.94 15.63 19.43
CA LEU A 104 3.20 15.41 20.15
C LEU A 104 3.37 16.43 21.26
N ASN A 105 3.96 16.00 22.36
CA ASN A 105 4.42 16.85 23.46
C ASN A 105 5.71 16.23 24.02
N GLY A 106 6.86 16.71 23.54
CA GLY A 106 8.16 16.08 23.79
C GLY A 106 8.18 14.62 23.32
N ASN A 107 8.30 13.68 24.25
CA ASN A 107 8.28 12.24 23.94
C ASN A 107 6.90 11.58 24.07
N GLN A 108 5.87 12.34 24.40
CA GLN A 108 4.50 11.82 24.49
C GLN A 108 3.81 11.95 23.14
N THR A 109 3.09 10.90 22.76
CA THR A 109 2.27 10.88 21.55
C THR A 109 0.81 10.62 21.92
N GLY A 110 -0.06 11.57 21.59
CA GLY A 110 -1.50 11.38 21.63
C GLY A 110 -2.01 11.08 20.23
N TYR A 111 -2.80 10.05 20.06
CA TYR A 111 -3.39 9.66 18.80
C TYR A 111 -4.86 9.33 18.95
N SER A 112 -5.67 9.77 18.01
CA SER A 112 -7.06 9.38 17.86
C SER A 112 -7.46 9.44 16.39
N PHE A 113 -8.52 8.76 16.01
CA PHE A 113 -9.03 8.79 14.65
C PHE A 113 -10.55 8.83 14.61
N THR A 114 -11.09 9.18 13.46
CA THR A 114 -12.53 9.09 13.17
C THR A 114 -12.76 8.77 11.69
N GLU A 115 -13.75 7.93 11.42
CA GLU A 115 -14.24 7.65 10.06
C GLU A 115 -15.28 8.69 9.60
N ASP A 116 -15.86 9.43 10.55
CA ASP A 116 -16.74 10.57 10.28
C ASP A 116 -15.92 11.85 10.22
N ILE A 117 -15.64 12.33 8.98
CA ILE A 117 -14.82 13.52 8.72
C ILE A 117 -15.61 14.83 8.79
N THR A 118 -16.72 14.88 9.55
CA THR A 118 -17.38 16.13 9.91
C THR A 118 -16.54 16.94 10.91
N LEU A 119 -16.68 18.27 10.90
CA LEU A 119 -15.95 19.14 11.84
C LEU A 119 -16.17 18.75 13.30
N SER A 120 -17.41 18.34 13.68
CA SER A 120 -17.73 17.94 15.05
C SER A 120 -16.98 16.67 15.47
N SER A 121 -16.99 15.66 14.65
CA SER A 121 -16.34 14.37 14.94
C SER A 121 -14.83 14.47 14.91
N MET A 122 -14.26 15.22 13.97
CA MET A 122 -12.83 15.52 13.94
C MET A 122 -12.37 16.29 15.18
N LYS A 123 -13.13 17.29 15.64
CA LYS A 123 -12.81 18.01 16.88
C LYS A 123 -12.93 17.11 18.11
N ALA A 124 -13.86 16.17 18.14
CA ALA A 124 -13.94 15.19 19.23
C ALA A 124 -12.70 14.26 19.28
N ALA A 125 -12.26 13.75 18.12
CA ALA A 125 -11.03 12.99 18.01
C ALA A 125 -9.80 13.83 18.40
N ALA A 126 -9.74 15.09 17.96
CA ALA A 126 -8.67 16.03 18.32
C ALA A 126 -8.54 16.24 19.83
N ARG A 127 -9.67 16.42 20.53
CA ARG A 127 -9.68 16.50 22.01
C ARG A 127 -9.14 15.25 22.69
N THR A 128 -9.47 14.08 22.14
CA THR A 128 -8.97 12.80 22.67
C THR A 128 -7.45 12.70 22.52
N ALA A 129 -6.91 13.01 21.34
CA ALA A 129 -5.47 13.03 21.10
C ALA A 129 -4.76 14.06 22.02
N ALA A 130 -5.30 15.27 22.10
CA ALA A 130 -4.79 16.33 22.96
C ALA A 130 -4.77 15.94 24.47
N GLY A 131 -5.79 15.22 24.94
CA GLY A 131 -5.86 14.76 26.31
C GLY A 131 -4.80 13.72 26.69
N ILE A 132 -4.32 12.94 25.69
CA ILE A 132 -3.26 11.93 25.87
C ILE A 132 -1.87 12.59 25.93
N ALA A 133 -1.60 13.59 25.06
CA ALA A 133 -0.31 14.27 24.95
C ALA A 133 -0.42 15.72 25.46
N SER A 134 -0.97 15.93 26.65
CA SER A 134 -1.13 17.24 27.24
C SER A 134 0.18 17.77 27.86
N GLY A 135 0.37 19.10 27.80
CA GLY A 135 1.58 19.73 28.33
C GLY A 135 1.49 21.25 28.43
N SER A 136 2.63 21.90 28.64
CA SER A 136 2.74 23.35 28.75
C SER A 136 3.08 24.07 27.42
N ALA A 137 3.39 23.32 26.37
CA ALA A 137 3.68 23.88 25.05
C ALA A 137 2.44 24.60 24.48
N LYS A 138 2.66 25.64 23.67
CA LYS A 138 1.59 26.45 23.06
C LYS A 138 1.86 26.63 21.58
N ALA A 139 1.96 25.52 20.85
CA ALA A 139 2.01 25.58 19.40
C ALA A 139 0.65 26.05 18.84
N ALA A 140 0.69 26.74 17.72
CA ALA A 140 -0.49 27.14 16.97
C ALA A 140 -0.28 26.81 15.48
N PRO A 141 -1.36 26.41 14.77
CA PRO A 141 -1.26 26.07 13.35
C PRO A 141 -0.73 27.27 12.54
N GLN A 142 0.29 27.03 11.75
CA GLN A 142 0.86 28.02 10.84
C GLN A 142 0.07 28.09 9.52
N SER A 143 0.44 29.03 8.65
CA SER A 143 -0.10 29.11 7.30
C SER A 143 0.37 27.91 6.48
N PHE A 144 -0.55 27.26 5.78
CA PHE A 144 -0.22 26.06 5.01
C PHE A 144 0.45 26.41 3.69
N ASN A 145 1.48 25.66 3.38
CA ASN A 145 2.24 25.73 2.15
C ASN A 145 2.32 24.34 1.52
N ALA A 146 1.90 24.22 0.25
CA ALA A 146 1.92 22.96 -0.45
C ALA A 146 3.36 22.43 -0.59
N THR A 147 3.59 21.20 -0.17
CA THR A 147 4.85 20.49 -0.36
C THR A 147 5.02 20.19 -1.85
N LYS A 148 6.18 20.54 -2.42
CA LYS A 148 6.49 20.19 -3.81
C LYS A 148 6.86 18.72 -3.87
N LEU A 149 6.04 17.93 -4.57
CA LEU A 149 6.25 16.49 -4.76
C LEU A 149 6.73 16.19 -6.18
N MET A 150 7.51 15.13 -6.32
CA MET A 150 7.75 14.46 -7.59
C MET A 150 6.65 13.41 -7.80
N ASN A 151 6.39 13.04 -9.06
CA ASN A 151 5.45 11.97 -9.37
C ASN A 151 6.20 10.75 -9.91
N TYR A 152 6.26 9.69 -9.12
CA TYR A 152 6.94 8.43 -9.47
C TYR A 152 6.00 7.39 -10.08
N TYR A 153 4.69 7.68 -10.16
CA TYR A 153 3.69 6.81 -10.78
C TYR A 153 2.58 7.64 -11.42
N ASP A 154 2.52 7.60 -12.74
CA ASP A 154 1.52 8.32 -13.53
C ASP A 154 0.54 7.31 -14.13
N THR A 155 -0.70 7.33 -13.65
CA THR A 155 -1.75 6.45 -14.12
C THR A 155 -2.67 7.19 -15.09
N LYS A 156 -3.14 6.48 -16.11
CA LYS A 156 -4.03 7.02 -17.15
C LYS A 156 -5.45 6.50 -17.06
N VAL A 157 -5.62 5.39 -16.35
CA VAL A 157 -6.90 4.68 -16.23
C VAL A 157 -7.17 4.41 -14.76
N SER A 158 -8.31 4.89 -14.26
CA SER A 158 -8.80 4.53 -12.92
C SER A 158 -9.26 3.07 -12.90
N TYR A 159 -9.03 2.38 -11.80
CA TYR A 159 -9.54 1.02 -11.61
C TYR A 159 -11.06 0.96 -11.52
N GLU A 160 -11.73 2.07 -11.18
CA GLU A 160 -13.19 2.17 -11.21
C GLU A 160 -13.74 2.12 -12.64
N ASP A 161 -12.97 2.59 -13.63
CA ASP A 161 -13.35 2.57 -15.05
C ASP A 161 -13.22 1.18 -15.68
N VAL A 162 -12.52 0.25 -15.01
CA VAL A 162 -12.36 -1.13 -15.49
C VAL A 162 -13.44 -2.03 -14.90
N GLY A 163 -14.37 -2.45 -15.75
CA GLY A 163 -15.51 -3.25 -15.34
C GLY A 163 -15.13 -4.59 -14.68
N VAL A 164 -15.84 -4.99 -13.64
CA VAL A 164 -15.63 -6.31 -12.98
C VAL A 164 -15.71 -7.45 -13.98
N LYS A 165 -16.58 -7.35 -15.00
CA LYS A 165 -16.73 -8.37 -16.06
C LYS A 165 -15.43 -8.53 -16.86
N ASP A 166 -14.75 -7.44 -17.17
CA ASP A 166 -13.50 -7.45 -17.94
C ASP A 166 -12.38 -8.04 -17.08
N LYS A 167 -12.31 -7.66 -15.81
CA LYS A 167 -11.37 -8.25 -14.83
C LYS A 167 -11.58 -9.76 -14.71
N VAL A 168 -12.82 -10.23 -14.53
CA VAL A 168 -13.14 -11.66 -14.45
C VAL A 168 -12.78 -12.40 -15.74
N GLY A 169 -13.09 -11.84 -16.91
CA GLY A 169 -12.73 -12.44 -18.21
C GLY A 169 -11.21 -12.62 -18.35
N MET A 170 -10.42 -11.63 -17.94
CA MET A 170 -8.96 -11.73 -17.90
C MET A 170 -8.50 -12.88 -16.99
N LEU A 171 -9.06 -13.01 -15.78
CA LEU A 171 -8.66 -14.05 -14.84
C LEU A 171 -9.04 -15.44 -15.34
N GLN A 172 -10.20 -15.60 -16.00
CA GLN A 172 -10.61 -16.87 -16.64
C GLN A 172 -9.65 -17.27 -17.75
N ALA A 173 -9.26 -16.35 -18.62
CA ALA A 173 -8.30 -16.63 -19.68
C ALA A 173 -6.95 -17.12 -19.12
N ILE A 174 -6.44 -16.45 -18.07
CA ILE A 174 -5.21 -16.87 -17.39
C ILE A 174 -5.36 -18.26 -16.78
N ASN A 175 -6.50 -18.53 -16.10
CA ASN A 175 -6.76 -19.85 -15.50
C ASN A 175 -6.75 -20.96 -16.54
N ASP A 176 -7.40 -20.74 -17.69
CA ASP A 176 -7.43 -21.72 -18.79
C ASP A 176 -6.02 -21.96 -19.34
N ASP A 177 -5.19 -20.94 -19.40
CA ASP A 177 -3.81 -21.07 -19.88
C ASP A 177 -2.94 -21.85 -18.87
N VAL A 178 -3.18 -21.75 -17.56
CA VAL A 178 -2.47 -22.58 -16.55
C VAL A 178 -2.64 -24.07 -16.85
N PHE A 179 -3.86 -24.53 -17.16
CA PHE A 179 -4.13 -25.94 -17.45
C PHE A 179 -3.57 -26.39 -18.82
N LYS A 180 -3.29 -25.47 -19.74
CA LYS A 180 -2.68 -25.79 -21.04
C LYS A 180 -1.17 -25.93 -21.00
N GLU A 181 -0.50 -25.34 -20.00
CA GLU A 181 0.96 -25.30 -19.90
C GLU A 181 1.58 -26.68 -19.60
N ASP A 182 0.91 -27.52 -18.76
CA ASP A 182 1.42 -28.86 -18.42
C ASP A 182 0.26 -29.79 -18.01
N PRO A 183 0.20 -31.03 -18.55
CA PRO A 183 -0.87 -31.97 -18.25
C PRO A 183 -0.92 -32.45 -16.79
N ARG A 184 0.12 -32.26 -16.00
CA ARG A 184 0.17 -32.58 -14.57
C ARG A 184 -0.57 -31.57 -13.71
N VAL A 185 -0.98 -30.42 -14.25
CA VAL A 185 -1.72 -29.41 -13.50
C VAL A 185 -3.08 -29.96 -13.10
N VAL A 186 -3.34 -29.99 -11.79
CA VAL A 186 -4.61 -30.48 -11.22
C VAL A 186 -5.42 -29.35 -10.58
N LYS A 187 -4.82 -28.18 -10.33
CA LYS A 187 -5.51 -27.05 -9.74
C LYS A 187 -4.84 -25.73 -10.11
N ALA A 188 -5.66 -24.73 -10.39
CA ALA A 188 -5.24 -23.36 -10.65
C ALA A 188 -5.98 -22.36 -9.75
N SER A 189 -5.30 -21.31 -9.35
CA SER A 189 -5.91 -20.16 -8.68
C SER A 189 -5.36 -18.86 -9.26
N VAL A 190 -6.24 -17.91 -9.54
CA VAL A 190 -5.86 -16.58 -10.01
C VAL A 190 -6.47 -15.56 -9.05
N ASN A 191 -5.63 -14.71 -8.45
CA ASN A 191 -6.06 -13.67 -7.55
C ASN A 191 -5.66 -12.32 -8.16
N PHE A 192 -6.60 -11.40 -8.19
CA PHE A 192 -6.39 -10.03 -8.62
C PHE A 192 -6.86 -9.08 -7.53
N SER A 193 -6.06 -8.08 -7.25
CA SER A 193 -6.46 -6.98 -6.38
C SER A 193 -5.96 -5.66 -6.95
N ASP A 194 -6.78 -4.64 -6.84
CA ASP A 194 -6.44 -3.26 -7.11
C ASP A 194 -6.88 -2.36 -5.97
N SER A 195 -6.22 -1.21 -5.81
CA SER A 195 -6.68 -0.15 -4.93
C SER A 195 -6.30 1.22 -5.45
N GLU A 196 -7.12 2.19 -5.08
CA GLU A 196 -6.90 3.62 -5.29
C GLU A 196 -7.00 4.30 -3.93
N LYS A 197 -5.87 4.83 -3.47
CA LYS A 197 -5.79 5.49 -2.17
C LYS A 197 -5.43 6.95 -2.37
N TYR A 198 -6.25 7.85 -1.81
CA TYR A 198 -5.99 9.27 -1.72
C TYR A 198 -5.60 9.60 -0.29
N ILE A 199 -4.46 10.26 -0.11
CA ILE A 199 -4.02 10.78 1.18
C ILE A 199 -3.91 12.30 1.13
N LEU A 200 -4.13 12.92 2.30
CA LEU A 200 -3.83 14.32 2.55
C LEU A 200 -3.20 14.41 3.94
N VAL A 201 -1.98 14.89 4.01
CA VAL A 201 -1.24 15.10 5.24
C VAL A 201 -1.10 16.59 5.47
N VAL A 202 -1.50 17.06 6.66
CA VAL A 202 -1.37 18.47 7.04
C VAL A 202 -0.80 18.54 8.45
N ASN A 203 0.19 19.40 8.66
CA ASN A 203 0.81 19.55 9.97
C ASN A 203 0.75 20.99 10.51
N SER A 204 0.96 21.14 11.81
CA SER A 204 0.90 22.42 12.50
C SER A 204 2.03 23.39 12.14
N GLU A 205 3.10 22.92 11.54
CA GLU A 205 4.22 23.72 11.03
C GLU A 205 3.93 24.32 9.65
N GLY A 206 2.76 24.03 9.09
CA GLY A 206 2.28 24.59 7.84
C GLY A 206 2.55 23.72 6.62
N GLY A 207 3.08 22.52 6.79
CA GLY A 207 3.23 21.55 5.70
C GLY A 207 1.88 20.98 5.27
N ILE A 208 1.67 20.86 3.95
CA ILE A 208 0.52 20.18 3.37
C ILE A 208 0.96 19.40 2.13
N ALA A 209 0.63 18.13 2.09
CA ALA A 209 0.92 17.24 1.00
C ALA A 209 -0.27 16.33 0.70
N SER A 210 -0.51 16.03 -0.56
CA SER A 210 -1.51 15.06 -0.99
C SER A 210 -0.91 14.13 -2.03
N ASP A 211 -1.37 12.89 -2.03
CA ASP A 211 -0.92 11.90 -2.98
C ASP A 211 -2.07 10.98 -3.40
N TYR A 212 -2.03 10.55 -4.66
CA TYR A 212 -2.86 9.48 -5.19
C TYR A 212 -2.00 8.24 -5.35
N GLN A 213 -2.30 7.19 -4.65
CA GLN A 213 -1.50 5.98 -4.55
C GLN A 213 -2.26 4.78 -5.15
N PRO A 214 -2.14 4.54 -6.46
CA PRO A 214 -2.70 3.35 -7.10
C PRO A 214 -1.87 2.12 -6.70
N MET A 215 -2.50 0.95 -6.71
CA MET A 215 -1.80 -0.32 -6.50
C MET A 215 -2.52 -1.43 -7.22
N LEU A 216 -1.78 -2.31 -7.90
CA LEU A 216 -2.31 -3.56 -8.39
C LEU A 216 -1.44 -4.74 -7.96
N ARG A 217 -2.06 -5.90 -7.85
CA ARG A 217 -1.39 -7.19 -7.76
C ARG A 217 -2.21 -8.24 -8.49
N ILE A 218 -1.53 -9.08 -9.26
CA ILE A 218 -2.09 -10.30 -9.83
C ILE A 218 -1.16 -11.46 -9.52
N SER A 219 -1.72 -12.56 -9.00
CA SER A 219 -0.96 -13.77 -8.70
C SER A 219 -1.64 -15.01 -9.27
N VAL A 220 -0.84 -15.91 -9.78
CA VAL A 220 -1.27 -17.20 -10.33
C VAL A 220 -0.61 -18.30 -9.51
N GLY A 221 -1.43 -19.12 -8.86
CA GLY A 221 -0.99 -20.31 -8.15
C GLY A 221 -1.33 -21.55 -8.98
N CYS A 222 -0.41 -22.51 -8.98
CA CYS A 222 -0.54 -23.78 -9.67
C CYS A 222 -0.28 -24.92 -8.68
N THR A 223 -1.09 -25.97 -8.74
CA THR A 223 -0.81 -27.29 -8.13
C THR A 223 -0.73 -28.32 -9.24
N ALA A 224 0.35 -29.07 -9.27
CA ALA A 224 0.55 -30.19 -10.18
C ALA A 224 0.68 -31.50 -9.39
N GLU A 225 0.37 -32.61 -10.05
CA GLU A 225 0.48 -33.97 -9.48
C GLU A 225 1.26 -34.90 -10.44
N GLU A 226 2.22 -35.64 -9.89
CA GLU A 226 3.01 -36.62 -10.60
C GLU A 226 3.22 -37.82 -9.67
N ASP A 227 2.83 -39.02 -10.08
CA ASP A 227 2.97 -40.27 -9.33
C ASP A 227 2.43 -40.21 -7.88
N GLY A 228 1.30 -39.51 -7.68
CA GLY A 228 0.67 -39.32 -6.38
C GLY A 228 1.32 -38.24 -5.48
N ARG A 229 2.42 -37.66 -5.92
CA ARG A 229 3.05 -36.49 -5.28
C ARG A 229 2.45 -35.21 -5.80
N ARG A 230 2.13 -34.29 -4.92
CA ARG A 230 1.63 -32.94 -5.26
C ARG A 230 2.65 -31.89 -4.89
N GLU A 231 2.87 -30.99 -5.85
CA GLU A 231 3.68 -29.79 -5.66
C GLU A 231 2.87 -28.54 -5.99
N ASN A 232 3.18 -27.43 -5.33
CA ASN A 232 2.55 -26.15 -5.60
C ASN A 232 3.56 -25.00 -5.57
N ASN A 233 3.32 -24.04 -6.44
CA ASN A 233 4.08 -22.80 -6.45
C ASN A 233 3.23 -21.69 -7.07
N TYR A 234 3.73 -20.47 -7.11
CA TYR A 234 3.05 -19.33 -7.70
C TYR A 234 4.02 -18.39 -8.41
N PHE A 235 3.43 -17.53 -9.21
CA PHE A 235 4.10 -16.35 -9.77
C PHE A 235 3.17 -15.16 -9.72
N ASP A 236 3.71 -13.95 -9.49
CA ASP A 236 2.92 -12.73 -9.38
C ASP A 236 3.60 -11.52 -10.01
N TYR A 237 2.76 -10.53 -10.29
CA TYR A 237 3.15 -9.17 -10.55
C TYR A 237 2.45 -8.23 -9.57
N SER A 238 3.16 -7.20 -9.12
CA SER A 238 2.56 -6.07 -8.44
C SER A 238 3.28 -4.78 -8.83
N ALA A 239 2.52 -3.70 -8.90
CA ALA A 239 3.03 -2.39 -9.29
C ALA A 239 2.17 -1.28 -8.69
N ARG A 240 2.78 -0.12 -8.57
CA ARG A 240 2.09 1.13 -8.34
C ARG A 240 1.83 1.78 -9.71
N ASP A 241 0.79 1.30 -10.38
CA ASP A 241 0.46 1.61 -11.78
C ASP A 241 -1.03 1.35 -12.04
N ASP A 242 -1.52 1.59 -13.23
CA ASP A 242 -2.88 1.24 -13.66
C ASP A 242 -2.94 -0.14 -14.35
N ILE A 243 -4.13 -0.51 -14.82
CA ILE A 243 -4.38 -1.82 -15.46
C ILE A 243 -3.53 -2.06 -16.70
N ASN A 244 -3.06 -1.01 -17.40
CA ASN A 244 -2.23 -1.14 -18.59
C ASN A 244 -0.84 -1.70 -18.30
N PHE A 245 -0.41 -1.69 -17.01
CA PHE A 245 0.76 -2.43 -16.59
C PHE A 245 0.70 -3.91 -16.97
N LEU A 246 -0.49 -4.50 -17.01
CA LEU A 246 -0.72 -5.90 -17.37
C LEU A 246 -0.74 -6.09 -18.88
N THR A 247 0.39 -5.89 -19.53
CA THR A 247 0.54 -6.12 -20.98
C THR A 247 0.27 -7.58 -21.35
N GLU A 248 -0.09 -7.85 -22.62
CA GLU A 248 -0.31 -9.21 -23.11
C GLU A 248 0.88 -10.14 -22.83
N ALA A 249 2.11 -9.65 -22.94
CA ALA A 249 3.31 -10.42 -22.64
C ALA A 249 3.39 -10.82 -21.15
N LYS A 250 3.02 -9.92 -20.23
CA LYS A 250 2.97 -10.21 -18.80
C LYS A 250 1.85 -11.20 -18.47
N LEU A 251 0.66 -11.02 -19.06
CA LEU A 251 -0.46 -11.94 -18.87
C LEU A 251 -0.13 -13.38 -19.33
N LYS A 252 0.53 -13.54 -20.47
CA LYS A 252 1.01 -14.84 -20.96
C LYS A 252 2.15 -15.44 -20.12
N ARG A 253 2.96 -14.60 -19.48
CA ARG A 253 4.05 -15.05 -18.63
C ARG A 253 3.57 -15.62 -17.29
N LEU A 254 2.47 -15.10 -16.73
CA LEU A 254 1.94 -15.53 -15.43
C LEU A 254 1.71 -17.05 -15.34
N PRO A 255 0.87 -17.67 -16.20
CA PRO A 255 0.62 -19.10 -16.14
C PRO A 255 1.89 -19.91 -16.40
N ARG A 256 2.68 -19.55 -17.40
CA ARG A 256 3.93 -20.23 -17.76
C ARG A 256 4.93 -20.31 -16.60
N GLU A 257 5.18 -19.17 -15.93
CA GLU A 257 6.12 -19.13 -14.81
C GLU A 257 5.57 -19.88 -13.58
N ALA A 258 4.29 -19.75 -13.28
CA ALA A 258 3.68 -20.46 -12.15
C ALA A 258 3.79 -22.00 -12.36
N VAL A 259 3.45 -22.48 -13.55
CA VAL A 259 3.53 -23.92 -13.88
C VAL A 259 4.99 -24.39 -13.91
N ALA A 260 5.88 -23.68 -14.61
CA ALA A 260 7.29 -24.06 -14.69
C ALA A 260 7.96 -24.16 -13.31
N ARG A 261 7.66 -23.22 -12.41
CA ARG A 261 8.16 -23.25 -11.01
C ARG A 261 7.59 -24.44 -10.23
N THR A 262 6.31 -24.76 -10.42
CA THR A 262 5.66 -25.89 -9.75
C THR A 262 6.22 -27.23 -10.22
N VAL A 263 6.27 -27.44 -11.53
CA VAL A 263 6.73 -28.68 -12.14
C VAL A 263 8.21 -28.97 -11.83
N LYS A 264 9.03 -27.93 -11.76
CA LYS A 264 10.43 -28.05 -11.37
C LYS A 264 10.63 -28.68 -9.99
N LEU A 265 9.67 -28.57 -9.08
CA LEU A 265 9.76 -29.12 -7.73
C LEU A 265 9.74 -30.65 -7.72
N PHE A 266 9.16 -31.32 -8.72
CA PHE A 266 9.21 -32.80 -8.81
C PHE A 266 10.64 -33.33 -8.93
N ALA A 267 11.52 -32.59 -9.59
CA ALA A 267 12.94 -32.90 -9.70
C ALA A 267 13.83 -32.33 -8.57
N ALA A 268 13.22 -31.58 -7.65
CA ALA A 268 13.97 -30.95 -6.57
C ALA A 268 14.45 -31.99 -5.55
N GLN A 269 15.68 -31.83 -5.09
CA GLN A 269 16.29 -32.64 -4.05
C GLN A 269 16.30 -31.88 -2.71
N THR A 270 16.16 -32.62 -1.62
CA THR A 270 16.34 -32.04 -0.28
C THR A 270 17.80 -31.56 -0.11
N PRO A 271 18.02 -30.29 0.19
CA PRO A 271 19.37 -29.80 0.42
C PRO A 271 19.97 -30.46 1.68
N PRO A 272 21.29 -30.69 1.72
CA PRO A 272 21.93 -31.22 2.92
C PRO A 272 21.86 -30.19 4.06
N ALA A 273 21.75 -30.68 5.30
CA ALA A 273 21.87 -29.82 6.48
C ALA A 273 23.34 -29.54 6.76
N GLY A 274 23.67 -28.30 7.13
CA GLY A 274 25.02 -27.90 7.45
C GLY A 274 25.28 -26.42 7.29
N GLU A 275 26.52 -26.01 7.47
CA GLU A 275 27.00 -24.64 7.22
C GLU A 275 27.60 -24.58 5.82
N PHE A 276 27.12 -23.67 4.99
CA PHE A 276 27.53 -23.53 3.60
C PHE A 276 27.77 -22.07 3.24
N PRO A 277 28.68 -21.78 2.29
CA PRO A 277 28.69 -20.51 1.58
C PRO A 277 27.37 -20.33 0.83
N VAL A 278 26.74 -19.15 1.00
CA VAL A 278 25.44 -18.85 0.40
C VAL A 278 25.57 -17.66 -0.55
N VAL A 279 25.04 -17.82 -1.77
CA VAL A 279 24.87 -16.73 -2.73
C VAL A 279 23.40 -16.33 -2.76
N LEU A 280 23.10 -15.08 -2.38
CA LEU A 280 21.77 -14.51 -2.44
C LEU A 280 21.62 -13.76 -3.77
N SER A 281 20.64 -14.17 -4.59
CA SER A 281 20.32 -13.44 -5.82
C SER A 281 19.48 -12.20 -5.52
N ALA A 282 19.55 -11.21 -6.41
CA ALA A 282 18.70 -10.02 -6.35
C ALA A 282 17.20 -10.40 -6.35
N GLY A 283 16.36 -9.56 -5.76
CA GLY A 283 14.92 -9.76 -5.63
C GLY A 283 14.53 -10.14 -4.21
N SER A 284 14.03 -11.36 -3.98
CA SER A 284 13.54 -11.80 -2.66
C SER A 284 14.57 -11.75 -1.54
N ALA A 285 15.87 -11.73 -1.86
CA ALA A 285 16.94 -11.48 -0.89
C ALA A 285 16.85 -10.10 -0.22
N GLY A 286 16.19 -9.13 -0.86
CA GLY A 286 15.88 -7.83 -0.27
C GLY A 286 15.04 -7.91 1.00
N ILE A 287 14.17 -8.93 1.12
CA ILE A 287 13.40 -9.17 2.34
C ILE A 287 14.33 -9.52 3.52
N LEU A 288 15.34 -10.36 3.30
CA LEU A 288 16.31 -10.68 4.35
C LEU A 288 17.05 -9.42 4.82
N LEU A 289 17.41 -8.53 3.88
CA LEU A 289 18.06 -7.26 4.20
C LEU A 289 17.13 -6.34 4.98
N HIS A 290 15.85 -6.27 4.59
CA HIS A 290 14.80 -5.53 5.30
C HIS A 290 14.68 -6.01 6.76
N GLU A 291 14.55 -7.32 6.98
CA GLU A 291 14.42 -7.89 8.33
C GLU A 291 15.71 -7.76 9.17
N ALA A 292 16.86 -7.98 8.56
CA ALA A 292 18.15 -7.98 9.28
C ALA A 292 18.66 -6.57 9.62
N ILE A 293 18.32 -5.58 8.80
CA ILE A 293 18.89 -4.23 8.87
C ILE A 293 17.79 -3.17 8.92
N GLY A 294 16.82 -3.23 8.01
CA GLY A 294 15.81 -2.18 7.83
C GLY A 294 15.09 -1.84 9.13
N HIS A 295 14.47 -2.81 9.78
CA HIS A 295 13.78 -2.59 11.06
C HIS A 295 14.71 -2.08 12.17
N GLY A 296 15.96 -2.50 12.20
CA GLY A 296 16.93 -2.01 13.19
C GLY A 296 17.35 -0.55 12.94
N MET A 297 17.16 -0.03 11.73
CA MET A 297 17.50 1.34 11.36
C MET A 297 16.33 2.32 11.47
N GLU A 298 15.12 1.88 11.84
CA GLU A 298 13.99 2.77 12.06
C GLU A 298 14.32 3.83 13.12
N ALA A 299 13.91 5.08 12.83
CA ALA A 299 14.31 6.24 13.62
C ALA A 299 13.79 6.21 15.07
N ASP A 300 12.59 5.67 15.29
CA ASP A 300 11.98 5.56 16.61
C ASP A 300 12.76 4.63 17.55
N PHE A 301 13.21 3.46 17.08
CA PHE A 301 14.05 2.55 17.84
C PHE A 301 15.43 3.16 18.15
N ASN A 302 16.02 3.84 17.16
CA ASN A 302 17.32 4.46 17.34
C ASN A 302 17.27 5.65 18.29
N ARG A 303 16.22 6.49 18.22
CA ARG A 303 16.00 7.61 19.14
C ARG A 303 15.80 7.15 20.59
N GLN A 304 15.19 6.00 20.80
CA GLN A 304 14.97 5.41 22.12
C GLN A 304 16.20 4.64 22.63
N GLY A 305 17.24 4.46 21.82
CA GLY A 305 18.46 3.75 22.22
C GLY A 305 18.29 2.23 22.34
N ILE A 306 17.22 1.65 21.77
CA ILE A 306 16.91 0.20 21.86
C ILE A 306 17.40 -0.61 20.67
N SER A 307 17.79 0.06 19.57
CA SER A 307 18.38 -0.61 18.43
C SER A 307 19.87 -0.89 18.64
N VAL A 308 20.36 -1.99 18.06
CA VAL A 308 21.79 -2.30 17.99
C VAL A 308 22.59 -1.25 17.19
N TYR A 309 21.91 -0.41 16.41
CA TYR A 309 22.50 0.64 15.58
C TYR A 309 22.52 2.01 16.25
N SER A 310 21.84 2.22 17.37
CA SER A 310 21.65 3.53 18.02
C SER A 310 22.94 4.31 18.28
N GLU A 311 24.07 3.62 18.50
CA GLU A 311 25.37 4.25 18.73
C GLU A 311 26.38 3.94 17.61
N LYS A 312 25.91 3.56 16.42
CA LYS A 312 26.79 3.12 15.31
C LYS A 312 26.93 4.14 14.19
N MET A 313 26.34 5.30 14.30
CA MET A 313 26.49 6.39 13.33
C MET A 313 27.99 6.63 13.03
N ASN A 314 28.36 6.65 11.76
CA ASN A 314 29.73 6.78 11.25
C ASN A 314 30.69 5.66 11.69
N LYS A 315 30.19 4.54 12.18
CA LYS A 315 30.99 3.36 12.52
C LYS A 315 30.82 2.28 11.46
N LYS A 316 31.86 1.47 11.30
CA LYS A 316 31.82 0.29 10.42
C LYS A 316 30.91 -0.77 11.01
N ILE A 317 29.88 -1.17 10.24
CA ILE A 317 28.89 -2.19 10.61
C ILE A 317 28.84 -3.35 9.63
N ALA A 318 29.46 -3.21 8.46
CA ALA A 318 29.48 -4.22 7.41
C ALA A 318 30.84 -4.28 6.72
N ALA A 319 31.02 -5.20 5.77
CA ALA A 319 32.24 -5.26 4.93
C ALA A 319 32.32 -4.02 4.02
N PRO A 320 33.56 -3.59 3.65
CA PRO A 320 33.78 -2.35 2.89
C PRO A 320 33.12 -2.32 1.49
N PHE A 321 32.69 -3.45 0.97
CA PHE A 321 32.02 -3.55 -0.32
C PHE A 321 30.48 -3.50 -0.21
N VAL A 322 29.94 -3.29 0.99
CA VAL A 322 28.50 -3.26 1.25
C VAL A 322 28.02 -1.81 1.30
N THR A 323 27.14 -1.47 0.36
CA THR A 323 26.35 -0.23 0.37
C THR A 323 24.88 -0.58 0.38
N ILE A 324 24.10 0.07 1.26
CA ILE A 324 22.68 -0.16 1.46
C ILE A 324 21.96 1.16 1.27
N VAL A 325 20.95 1.13 0.40
CA VAL A 325 20.14 2.30 0.05
C VAL A 325 18.66 1.97 0.28
N ASP A 326 17.94 2.85 0.95
CA ASP A 326 16.48 2.88 0.98
C ASP A 326 16.00 3.88 -0.07
N ASN A 327 15.17 3.43 -1.01
CA ASN A 327 14.78 4.26 -2.14
C ASN A 327 13.29 4.09 -2.49
N GLY A 328 12.50 5.10 -2.13
CA GLY A 328 11.08 5.18 -2.47
C GLY A 328 10.78 5.85 -3.82
N THR A 329 11.81 6.24 -4.60
CA THR A 329 11.66 7.05 -5.83
C THR A 329 11.69 6.26 -7.14
N ASN A 330 11.78 4.93 -7.07
CA ASN A 330 11.83 4.07 -8.26
C ASN A 330 10.48 4.06 -9.00
N PRO A 331 10.41 4.44 -10.29
CA PRO A 331 9.14 4.58 -10.98
C PRO A 331 8.29 3.30 -11.00
N ASN A 332 7.02 3.42 -10.70
CA ASN A 332 5.99 2.36 -10.77
C ASN A 332 6.27 1.09 -9.93
N ILE A 333 7.29 1.09 -9.11
CA ILE A 333 7.58 -0.03 -8.19
C ILE A 333 6.57 -0.01 -7.03
N ARG A 334 6.19 -1.18 -6.55
CA ARG A 334 5.20 -1.32 -5.46
C ARG A 334 5.53 -0.48 -4.21
N GLY A 335 6.82 -0.35 -3.86
CA GLY A 335 7.29 0.41 -2.70
C GLY A 335 7.44 1.91 -2.94
N SER A 336 7.24 2.40 -4.17
CA SER A 336 7.39 3.83 -4.45
C SER A 336 6.28 4.64 -3.80
N ILE A 337 6.63 5.80 -3.28
CA ILE A 337 5.71 6.81 -2.76
C ILE A 337 6.18 8.21 -3.17
N ASN A 338 5.26 9.13 -3.40
CA ASN A 338 5.60 10.52 -3.67
C ASN A 338 5.84 11.29 -2.36
N VAL A 339 5.16 10.87 -1.30
CA VAL A 339 5.21 11.44 0.04
C VAL A 339 4.91 10.36 1.06
N ASP A 340 5.54 10.42 2.22
CA ASP A 340 5.26 9.53 3.35
C ASP A 340 4.05 9.99 4.18
N ASP A 341 3.71 9.21 5.20
CA ASP A 341 2.56 9.48 6.07
C ASP A 341 2.77 10.67 7.04
N GLU A 342 3.96 11.27 7.05
CA GLU A 342 4.28 12.50 7.77
C GLU A 342 4.33 13.75 6.87
N GLY A 343 4.09 13.57 5.57
CA GLY A 343 4.10 14.65 4.58
C GLY A 343 5.49 14.98 4.05
N VAL A 344 6.49 14.11 4.27
CA VAL A 344 7.86 14.29 3.79
C VAL A 344 7.98 13.68 2.38
N PRO A 345 8.52 14.42 1.40
CA PRO A 345 8.76 13.88 0.06
C PRO A 345 9.69 12.66 0.09
N SER A 346 9.37 11.66 -0.73
CA SER A 346 10.22 10.49 -0.86
C SER A 346 11.56 10.83 -1.49
N GLU A 347 12.61 10.17 -1.02
CA GLU A 347 13.99 10.36 -1.50
C GLU A 347 14.75 9.03 -1.56
N GLU A 348 15.98 9.07 -2.07
CA GLU A 348 16.95 8.01 -1.97
C GLU A 348 17.88 8.29 -0.78
N THR A 349 17.83 7.40 0.21
CA THR A 349 18.61 7.54 1.46
C THR A 349 19.70 6.48 1.53
N VAL A 350 20.96 6.88 1.62
CA VAL A 350 22.10 5.97 1.80
C VAL A 350 22.23 5.63 3.28
N LEU A 351 21.76 4.44 3.66
CA LEU A 351 21.84 3.95 5.05
C LEU A 351 23.26 3.50 5.42
N VAL A 352 23.90 2.75 4.54
CA VAL A 352 25.28 2.25 4.72
C VAL A 352 26.07 2.53 3.44
N GLU A 353 27.24 3.13 3.58
CA GLU A 353 28.17 3.37 2.48
C GLU A 353 29.53 2.74 2.80
N ASP A 354 30.02 1.88 1.92
CA ASP A 354 31.29 1.19 2.07
C ASP A 354 31.47 0.51 3.44
N GLY A 355 30.37 -0.06 3.96
CA GLY A 355 30.31 -0.72 5.25
C GLY A 355 30.15 0.19 6.47
N VAL A 356 30.04 1.50 6.27
CA VAL A 356 29.89 2.51 7.34
C VAL A 356 28.43 3.00 7.40
N LEU A 357 27.82 3.01 8.58
CA LEU A 357 26.49 3.56 8.82
C LEU A 357 26.50 5.08 8.61
N ARG A 358 25.61 5.58 7.74
CA ARG A 358 25.54 7.00 7.35
C ARG A 358 24.29 7.72 7.85
N THR A 359 23.18 7.02 7.93
CA THR A 359 21.88 7.61 8.29
C THR A 359 21.15 6.68 9.24
#